data_a66a80bc377f1c01ede6c98f0434955f
#
_entry.id   a66a80bc377f1c01ede6c98f0434955f
#
_cell.length_a   1.000
_cell.length_b   1.000
_cell.length_c   1.000
_cell.angle_alpha   90.00
_cell.angle_beta   90.00
_cell.angle_gamma   90.00
#
_symmetry.space_group_name_H-M   'P 1'
#
loop_
_entity.id
_entity.type
_entity.pdbx_description
1 polymer ?
#
loop_
_entity_poly.entity_id
_entity_poly.type
_entity_poly.pdbx_seq_one_letter_code
_entity_poly.pdbx_strand_id
1 'polypeptide(L)'
;PHPVDLSLARVNDLACAPTPALRAVRTDDGTLTRTLHRTPDRASLLALIARDTVELLTDPAACAALRRCAGDNCPIVYVDTSRGRRRRWCSSEICGNRERVARHRRRAAALARV
;
A
#
# COMPACT_ATOMS: atom_id res chain seq x y z
N PRO A 1 7.37 -9.54 -24.77
CA PRO A 1 6.90 -9.87 -23.41
C PRO A 1 5.82 -8.91 -22.96
N HIS A 2 4.84 -9.42 -22.26
CA HIS A 2 3.78 -8.59 -21.70
C HIS A 2 4.34 -7.64 -20.63
N PRO A 3 3.90 -6.37 -20.52
CA PRO A 3 4.42 -5.42 -19.52
C PRO A 3 4.36 -5.94 -18.09
N VAL A 4 3.36 -6.75 -17.75
CA VAL A 4 3.24 -7.41 -16.44
C VAL A 4 4.39 -8.37 -16.19
N ASP A 5 4.82 -9.14 -17.21
CA ASP A 5 5.91 -10.10 -17.07
C ASP A 5 7.24 -9.42 -16.78
N LEU A 6 7.51 -8.27 -17.42
CA LEU A 6 8.68 -7.45 -17.13
C LEU A 6 8.66 -6.90 -15.70
N SER A 7 7.50 -6.47 -15.23
CA SER A 7 7.32 -5.98 -13.86
C SER A 7 7.49 -7.10 -12.83
N LEU A 8 6.96 -8.28 -13.10
CA LEU A 8 7.13 -9.46 -12.24
C LEU A 8 8.59 -9.91 -12.18
N ALA A 9 9.30 -9.95 -13.32
CA ALA A 9 10.72 -10.27 -13.34
C ALA A 9 11.52 -9.32 -12.44
N ARG A 10 11.23 -8.01 -12.52
CA ARG A 10 11.88 -7.00 -11.66
C ARG A 10 11.58 -7.22 -10.17
N VAL A 11 10.33 -7.50 -9.81
CA VAL A 11 9.95 -7.80 -8.42
C VAL A 11 10.67 -9.05 -7.92
N ASN A 12 10.72 -10.11 -8.72
CA ASN A 12 11.40 -11.35 -8.37
C ASN A 12 12.90 -11.15 -8.18
N ASP A 13 13.56 -10.38 -9.06
CA ASP A 13 14.98 -10.05 -8.92
C ASP A 13 15.27 -9.31 -7.62
N LEU A 14 14.46 -8.32 -7.28
CA LEU A 14 14.60 -7.56 -6.03
C LEU A 14 14.33 -8.43 -4.80
N ALA A 15 13.41 -9.38 -4.88
CA ALA A 15 13.07 -10.27 -3.77
C ALA A 15 14.19 -11.29 -3.43
N CYS A 16 15.15 -11.50 -4.33
CA CYS A 16 16.26 -12.44 -4.13
C CYS A 16 17.28 -11.95 -3.08
N ALA A 17 17.42 -10.64 -2.87
CA ALA A 17 18.36 -10.10 -1.90
C ALA A 17 17.93 -10.43 -0.45
N PRO A 18 18.88 -10.53 0.51
CA PRO A 18 18.55 -10.69 1.93
C PRO A 18 17.74 -9.50 2.45
N THR A 19 16.74 -9.78 3.26
CA THR A 19 15.97 -8.74 3.98
C THR A 19 16.73 -8.27 5.22
N PRO A 20 16.37 -7.10 5.81
CA PRO A 20 16.97 -6.63 7.06
C PRO A 20 16.84 -7.67 8.18
N ALA A 21 17.97 -8.01 8.79
CA ALA A 21 18.01 -8.98 9.86
C ALA A 21 17.56 -8.37 11.19
N LEU A 22 16.74 -9.09 11.93
CA LEU A 22 16.28 -8.72 13.26
C LEU A 22 17.09 -9.45 14.33
N ARG A 23 17.27 -8.80 15.48
CA ARG A 23 17.82 -9.43 16.68
C ARG A 23 17.04 -9.05 17.93
N ALA A 24 17.05 -9.92 18.91
CA ALA A 24 16.56 -9.63 20.25
C ALA A 24 17.70 -9.05 21.11
N VAL A 25 17.40 -8.00 21.83
CA VAL A 25 18.34 -7.36 22.78
C VAL A 25 17.64 -7.25 24.13
N ARG A 26 18.36 -7.58 25.20
CA ARG A 26 17.86 -7.40 26.56
C ARG A 26 18.11 -5.97 27.01
N THR A 27 17.10 -5.30 27.49
CA THR A 27 17.15 -3.98 28.11
C THR A 27 17.56 -4.07 29.59
N ASP A 28 17.90 -2.95 30.21
CA ASP A 28 18.38 -2.90 31.59
C ASP A 28 17.34 -3.41 32.61
N ASP A 29 16.05 -3.29 32.30
CA ASP A 29 14.95 -3.84 33.11
C ASP A 29 14.71 -5.36 32.90
N GLY A 30 15.53 -5.99 32.07
CA GLY A 30 15.43 -7.40 31.75
C GLY A 30 14.46 -7.77 30.63
N THR A 31 13.74 -6.82 30.07
CA THR A 31 12.82 -7.02 28.94
C THR A 31 13.59 -7.31 27.64
N LEU A 32 13.02 -8.15 26.79
CA LEU A 32 13.56 -8.38 25.44
C LEU A 32 12.88 -7.42 24.44
N THR A 33 13.70 -6.67 23.74
CA THR A 33 13.25 -5.79 22.65
C THR A 33 13.79 -6.24 21.31
N ARG A 34 13.04 -5.96 20.26
CA ARG A 34 13.42 -6.27 18.88
C ARG A 34 14.09 -5.06 18.25
N THR A 35 15.26 -5.28 17.67
CA THR A 35 16.01 -4.23 16.96
C THR A 35 16.58 -4.78 15.66
N LEU A 36 17.04 -3.90 14.79
CA LEU A 36 17.77 -4.31 13.59
C LEU A 36 19.20 -4.72 13.96
N HIS A 37 19.69 -5.77 13.31
CA HIS A 37 21.08 -6.24 13.51
C HIS A 37 22.10 -5.19 13.06
N ARG A 38 21.78 -4.49 11.98
CA ARG A 38 22.56 -3.37 11.40
C ARG A 38 21.65 -2.43 10.64
N THR A 39 22.15 -1.26 10.30
CA THR A 39 21.42 -0.32 9.42
C THR A 39 21.13 -0.98 8.08
N PRO A 40 19.86 -1.02 7.63
CA PRO A 40 19.51 -1.61 6.35
C PRO A 40 20.13 -0.83 5.20
N ASP A 41 20.62 -1.56 4.20
CA ASP A 41 20.99 -0.97 2.93
C ASP A 41 19.77 -0.91 1.97
N ARG A 42 19.96 -0.23 0.83
CA ARG A 42 18.91 -0.09 -0.17
C ARG A 42 18.42 -1.45 -0.69
N ALA A 43 19.32 -2.38 -0.94
CA ALA A 43 18.97 -3.69 -1.50
C ALA A 43 18.09 -4.48 -0.53
N SER A 44 18.41 -4.49 0.76
CA SER A 44 17.63 -5.20 1.77
C SER A 44 16.25 -4.60 2.00
N LEU A 45 16.11 -3.27 1.91
CA LEU A 45 14.80 -2.60 2.00
C LEU A 45 13.94 -2.89 0.77
N LEU A 46 14.52 -2.86 -0.43
CA LEU A 46 13.80 -3.21 -1.65
C LEU A 46 13.39 -4.68 -1.67
N ALA A 47 14.24 -5.57 -1.15
CA ALA A 47 13.91 -6.99 -1.01
C ALA A 47 12.72 -7.21 -0.07
N LEU A 48 12.63 -6.47 1.03
CA LEU A 48 11.51 -6.53 1.96
C LEU A 48 10.19 -6.17 1.25
N ILE A 49 10.18 -5.05 0.54
CA ILE A 49 8.99 -4.59 -0.22
C ILE A 49 8.64 -5.58 -1.33
N ALA A 50 9.64 -6.08 -2.07
CA ALA A 50 9.42 -7.02 -3.16
C ALA A 50 8.83 -8.35 -2.66
N ARG A 51 9.30 -8.87 -1.53
CA ARG A 51 8.73 -10.09 -0.92
C ARG A 51 7.31 -9.90 -0.44
N ASP A 52 7.00 -8.77 0.19
CA ASP A 52 5.63 -8.41 0.56
C ASP A 52 4.72 -8.32 -0.68
N THR A 53 5.24 -7.78 -1.78
CA THR A 53 4.53 -7.73 -3.06
C THR A 53 4.26 -9.14 -3.62
N VAL A 54 5.24 -10.05 -3.56
CA VAL A 54 5.05 -11.44 -4.00
C VAL A 54 3.96 -12.12 -3.16
N GLU A 55 4.01 -11.98 -1.83
CA GLU A 55 3.00 -12.53 -0.93
C GLU A 55 1.61 -11.99 -1.26
N LEU A 56 1.48 -10.68 -1.45
CA LEU A 56 0.22 -10.03 -1.81
C LEU A 56 -0.35 -10.57 -3.12
N LEU A 57 0.48 -10.67 -4.17
CA LEU A 57 0.04 -11.08 -5.50
C LEU A 57 -0.25 -12.59 -5.62
N THR A 58 0.35 -13.40 -4.76
CA THR A 58 0.15 -14.85 -4.72
C THR A 58 -0.93 -15.32 -3.75
N ASP A 59 -1.45 -14.42 -2.90
CA ASP A 59 -2.61 -14.68 -2.05
C ASP A 59 -3.89 -14.23 -2.78
N PRO A 60 -4.76 -15.15 -3.19
CA PRO A 60 -6.00 -14.82 -3.90
C PRO A 60 -6.91 -13.88 -3.12
N ALA A 61 -6.98 -14.02 -1.80
CA ALA A 61 -7.82 -13.18 -0.95
C ALA A 61 -7.30 -11.74 -0.85
N ALA A 62 -5.98 -11.58 -0.68
CA ALA A 62 -5.33 -10.28 -0.65
C ALA A 62 -5.39 -9.60 -2.03
N CYS A 63 -5.13 -10.34 -3.09
CA CYS A 63 -5.22 -9.84 -4.47
C CYS A 63 -6.65 -9.38 -4.80
N ALA A 64 -7.67 -10.12 -4.38
CA ALA A 64 -9.08 -9.73 -4.53
C ALA A 64 -9.46 -8.49 -3.72
N ALA A 65 -8.67 -8.10 -2.73
CA ALA A 65 -8.86 -6.89 -1.94
C ALA A 65 -8.19 -5.64 -2.56
N LEU A 66 -7.43 -5.79 -3.63
CA LEU A 66 -6.83 -4.67 -4.36
C LEU A 66 -7.92 -3.80 -5.01
N ARG A 67 -7.80 -2.49 -4.82
CA ARG A 67 -8.74 -1.49 -5.36
C ARG A 67 -7.98 -0.31 -5.94
N ARG A 68 -8.50 0.25 -7.03
CA ARG A 68 -8.09 1.58 -7.48
C ARG A 68 -8.88 2.65 -6.75
N CYS A 69 -8.21 3.74 -6.40
CA CYS A 69 -8.88 4.90 -5.83
C CYS A 69 -9.94 5.44 -6.79
N ALA A 70 -11.15 5.69 -6.30
CA ALA A 70 -12.25 6.28 -7.06
C ALA A 70 -12.16 7.82 -7.15
N GLY A 71 -11.11 8.44 -6.61
CA GLY A 71 -10.88 9.88 -6.72
C GLY A 71 -10.47 10.28 -8.13
N ASP A 72 -10.95 11.46 -8.59
CA ASP A 72 -10.57 12.01 -9.88
C ASP A 72 -9.05 12.14 -9.99
N ASN A 73 -8.49 11.62 -11.09
CA ASN A 73 -7.05 11.66 -11.40
C ASN A 73 -6.15 11.07 -10.29
N CYS A 74 -6.66 10.17 -9.46
CA CYS A 74 -5.85 9.48 -8.47
C CYS A 74 -5.36 8.12 -8.99
N PRO A 75 -4.04 7.93 -9.17
CA PRO A 75 -3.49 6.68 -9.70
C PRO A 75 -3.28 5.62 -8.62
N ILE A 76 -3.57 5.91 -7.36
CA ILE A 76 -3.22 5.05 -6.23
C ILE A 76 -4.07 3.79 -6.22
N VAL A 77 -3.38 2.65 -6.06
CA VAL A 77 -3.97 1.35 -5.75
C VAL A 77 -3.75 1.08 -4.26
N TYR A 78 -4.74 0.52 -3.59
CA TYR A 78 -4.67 0.19 -2.17
C TYR A 78 -5.28 -1.19 -1.91
N VAL A 79 -4.95 -1.80 -0.79
CA VAL A 79 -5.61 -3.01 -0.29
C VAL A 79 -6.78 -2.60 0.59
N ASP A 80 -7.97 -3.04 0.25
CA ASP A 80 -9.17 -2.75 1.05
C ASP A 80 -9.25 -3.72 2.24
N THR A 81 -8.76 -3.27 3.38
CA THR A 81 -8.84 -3.98 4.66
C THR A 81 -10.04 -3.55 5.50
N SER A 82 -10.92 -2.70 4.96
CA SER A 82 -12.09 -2.22 5.68
C SER A 82 -13.12 -3.32 5.93
N ARG A 83 -13.84 -3.19 7.03
CA ARG A 83 -14.94 -4.09 7.36
C ARG A 83 -16.04 -3.97 6.31
N GLY A 84 -16.34 -5.06 5.61
CA GLY A 84 -17.31 -5.10 4.51
C GLY A 84 -16.75 -4.66 3.16
N ARG A 85 -15.47 -4.35 3.05
CA ARG A 85 -14.75 -4.06 1.80
C ARG A 85 -15.43 -3.01 0.91
N ARG A 86 -15.86 -1.90 1.50
CA ARG A 86 -16.59 -0.82 0.82
C ARG A 86 -15.77 0.46 0.65
N ARG A 87 -14.48 0.41 0.98
CA ARG A 87 -13.59 1.56 0.83
C ARG A 87 -13.49 1.95 -0.65
N ARG A 88 -13.69 3.23 -0.95
CA ARG A 88 -13.68 3.77 -2.31
C ARG A 88 -12.45 4.62 -2.61
N TRP A 89 -11.81 5.18 -1.58
CA TRP A 89 -10.69 6.09 -1.74
C TRP A 89 -9.44 5.59 -1.02
N CYS A 90 -8.27 5.90 -1.59
CA CYS A 90 -6.98 5.61 -0.95
C CYS A 90 -6.83 6.33 0.39
N SER A 91 -7.44 7.51 0.51
CA SER A 91 -7.55 8.27 1.75
C SER A 91 -8.92 8.94 1.80
N SER A 92 -9.66 8.75 2.91
CA SER A 92 -10.91 9.44 3.15
C SER A 92 -10.71 10.93 3.43
N GLU A 93 -9.56 11.30 3.99
CA GLU A 93 -9.21 12.69 4.31
C GLU A 93 -8.80 13.49 3.08
N ILE A 94 -8.17 12.85 2.10
CA ILE A 94 -7.71 13.50 0.86
C ILE A 94 -8.70 13.27 -0.26
N CYS A 95 -8.73 12.11 -0.87
CA CYS A 95 -9.59 11.83 -2.03
C CYS A 95 -11.08 11.81 -1.68
N GLY A 96 -11.44 11.26 -0.52
CA GLY A 96 -12.82 11.29 -0.04
C GLY A 96 -13.31 12.69 0.21
N ASN A 97 -12.48 13.56 0.77
CA ASN A 97 -12.82 14.97 1.01
C ASN A 97 -12.94 15.75 -0.30
N ARG A 98 -12.02 15.56 -1.25
CA ARG A 98 -12.11 16.16 -2.59
C ARG A 98 -13.44 15.84 -3.26
N GLU A 99 -13.88 14.60 -3.21
CA GLU A 99 -15.13 14.16 -3.81
C GLU A 99 -16.35 14.78 -3.10
N ARG A 100 -16.33 14.87 -1.77
CA ARG A 100 -17.40 15.56 -1.00
C ARG A 100 -17.52 17.03 -1.41
N VAL A 101 -16.39 17.74 -1.51
CA VAL A 101 -16.34 19.15 -1.93
C VAL A 101 -16.82 19.31 -3.37
N ALA A 102 -16.37 18.47 -4.29
CA ALA A 102 -16.80 18.51 -5.68
C ALA A 102 -18.31 18.26 -5.81
N ARG A 103 -18.85 17.31 -5.07
CA ARG A 103 -20.29 17.01 -5.04
C ARG A 103 -21.09 18.20 -4.49
N HIS A 104 -20.61 18.83 -3.42
CA HIS A 104 -21.24 20.02 -2.86
C HIS A 104 -21.31 21.17 -3.88
N ARG A 105 -20.20 21.44 -4.58
CA ARG A 105 -20.14 22.48 -5.63
C ARG A 105 -21.08 22.18 -6.80
N ARG A 106 -21.16 20.93 -7.25
CA ARG A 106 -22.08 20.51 -8.32
C ARG A 106 -23.54 20.74 -7.92
N ARG A 107 -23.91 20.42 -6.68
CA ARG A 107 -25.28 20.66 -6.16
C ARG A 107 -25.59 22.14 -6.06
N ALA A 108 -24.69 22.96 -5.55
CA ALA A 108 -24.85 24.41 -5.46
C ALA A 108 -25.02 25.04 -6.85
N ALA A 109 -24.21 24.64 -7.84
CA ALA A 109 -24.32 25.10 -9.21
C ALA A 109 -25.63 24.68 -9.90
N ALA A 110 -26.15 23.48 -9.60
CA ALA A 110 -27.45 23.03 -10.12
C ALA A 110 -28.62 23.87 -9.56
N LEU A 111 -28.58 24.19 -8.27
CA LEU A 111 -29.60 25.04 -7.63
C LEU A 111 -29.58 26.48 -8.13
N ALA A 112 -28.41 27.00 -8.47
CA ALA A 112 -28.27 28.37 -9.00
C ALA A 112 -28.81 28.55 -10.45
N ARG A 113 -29.10 27.46 -11.15
CA ARG A 113 -29.66 27.47 -12.53
C ARG A 113 -31.17 27.39 -12.59
N VAL A 114 -31.85 27.28 -11.46
CA VAL A 114 -33.31 27.31 -11.32
C VAL A 114 -33.74 28.71 -10.91
#